data_5caedf344be187873c5bbcc7dd01e7fa
#
_entry.id   5caedf344be187873c5bbcc7dd01e7fa
#
_cell.length_a   1.000
_cell.length_b   1.000
_cell.length_c   1.000
_cell.angle_alpha   90.00
_cell.angle_beta   90.00
_cell.angle_gamma   90.00
#
_symmetry.space_group_name_H-M   'P 1'
#
loop_
_entity.id
_entity.type
_entity.pdbx_description
1 polymer ?
#
loop_
_entity_poly.entity_id
_entity_poly.type
_entity_poly.pdbx_seq_one_letter_code
_entity_poly.pdbx_strand_id
1 'polypeptide(L)'
;LIQTNAETVNRLLKIGVLSKPGLSYIICLSHEDVLNSPIERDKKAVQLIKVGLMQYLIKIQKEAINENSIAATVARTFIKSNVNDEIVIYSFNYTSFGAIAPNSSFAMEFNDAVKYVHGLCLDGNIILGTRDENIDKNYDFIQKSFDSQYNPPAMVYDLMDADDITIFGHSLGINDSQYFKAFFERQSSSTNPQKKNITIFTKDAKSEIEIKRSLQEMTNWNLTSLYGLNNLQIIKTDECVNNPTLLRKYIKMYVDNEEDIDSIIHI
;
A
#
# COMPACT_ATOMS: atom_id res chain seq x y z
N LEU A 1 -2.14 29.31 -14.15
CA LEU A 1 -1.54 27.96 -14.37
C LEU A 1 -0.02 27.99 -14.17
N ILE A 2 0.72 28.93 -14.78
CA ILE A 2 2.20 29.05 -14.63
C ILE A 2 2.60 29.41 -13.20
N GLN A 3 1.85 30.26 -12.50
CA GLN A 3 2.10 30.61 -11.10
C GLN A 3 1.88 29.41 -10.15
N THR A 4 0.83 28.64 -10.37
CA THR A 4 0.52 27.45 -9.56
C THR A 4 1.59 26.37 -9.73
N ASN A 5 2.15 26.22 -10.93
CA ASN A 5 3.23 25.28 -11.20
C ASN A 5 4.55 25.70 -10.53
N ALA A 6 4.87 26.99 -10.48
CA ALA A 6 6.07 27.50 -9.84
C ALA A 6 6.06 27.29 -8.31
N GLU A 7 4.92 27.49 -7.66
CA GLU A 7 4.77 27.24 -6.22
C GLU A 7 4.87 25.75 -5.90
N THR A 8 4.24 24.90 -6.70
CA THR A 8 4.32 23.44 -6.55
C THR A 8 5.75 22.95 -6.76
N VAL A 9 6.43 23.41 -7.80
CA VAL A 9 7.84 23.08 -8.07
C VAL A 9 8.74 23.55 -6.93
N ASN A 10 8.58 24.77 -6.43
CA ASN A 10 9.33 25.29 -5.30
C ASN A 10 9.08 24.50 -4.02
N ARG A 11 7.85 24.04 -3.79
CA ARG A 11 7.50 23.20 -2.65
C ARG A 11 8.17 21.83 -2.76
N LEU A 12 8.16 21.21 -3.93
CA LEU A 12 8.80 19.92 -4.20
C LEU A 12 10.32 19.99 -4.07
N LEU A 13 10.94 21.13 -4.47
CA LEU A 13 12.36 21.39 -4.25
C LEU A 13 12.69 21.55 -2.75
N LYS A 14 11.82 22.23 -2.01
CA LYS A 14 12.02 22.51 -0.57
C LYS A 14 11.95 21.25 0.28
N ILE A 15 11.10 20.30 -0.09
CA ILE A 15 10.98 18.99 0.57
C ILE A 15 11.94 17.93 -0.01
N GLY A 16 12.83 18.33 -0.93
CA GLY A 16 13.86 17.45 -1.49
C GLY A 16 13.37 16.40 -2.49
N VAL A 17 12.11 16.47 -2.91
CA VAL A 17 11.53 15.55 -3.91
C VAL A 17 12.07 15.83 -5.32
N LEU A 18 12.42 17.09 -5.62
CA LEU A 18 13.06 17.47 -6.87
C LEU A 18 14.49 17.93 -6.63
N SER A 19 15.40 17.47 -7.46
CA SER A 19 16.78 17.99 -7.53
C SER A 19 16.88 19.15 -8.55
N LYS A 20 17.89 20.03 -8.38
CA LYS A 20 18.15 21.09 -9.35
C LYS A 20 18.31 20.62 -10.81
N PRO A 21 18.96 19.48 -11.11
CA PRO A 21 18.99 18.91 -12.46
C PRO A 21 17.60 18.53 -12.99
N GLY A 22 16.72 17.99 -12.15
CA GLY A 22 15.34 17.68 -12.51
C GLY A 22 14.53 18.94 -12.86
N LEU A 23 14.78 20.05 -12.16
CA LEU A 23 14.17 21.35 -12.47
C LEU A 23 14.58 21.87 -13.85
N SER A 24 15.86 21.74 -14.21
CA SER A 24 16.35 22.15 -15.54
C SER A 24 15.68 21.39 -16.66
N TYR A 25 15.42 20.09 -16.45
CA TYR A 25 14.69 19.24 -17.39
C TYR A 25 13.21 19.69 -17.54
N ILE A 26 12.55 20.00 -16.42
CA ILE A 26 11.18 20.53 -16.43
C ILE A 26 11.09 21.88 -17.15
N ILE A 27 12.07 22.77 -16.95
CA ILE A 27 12.12 24.08 -17.61
C ILE A 27 12.36 23.92 -19.13
N CYS A 28 13.24 23.01 -19.55
CA CYS A 28 13.45 22.73 -20.97
C CYS A 28 12.18 22.21 -21.65
N LEU A 29 11.44 21.31 -21.00
CA LEU A 29 10.17 20.80 -21.53
C LEU A 29 9.11 21.92 -21.65
N SER A 30 9.09 22.90 -20.74
CA SER A 30 8.13 24.00 -20.78
C SER A 30 8.35 24.94 -21.97
N HIS A 31 9.55 25.00 -22.55
CA HIS A 31 9.85 25.80 -23.73
C HIS A 31 9.45 25.15 -25.05
N GLU A 32 9.52 23.81 -25.14
CA GLU A 32 9.03 23.06 -26.31
C GLU A 32 7.50 22.95 -26.36
N ASP A 33 6.84 23.07 -25.21
CA ASP A 33 5.41 22.81 -25.05
C ASP A 33 4.46 23.93 -25.50
N VAL A 34 4.97 25.04 -26.00
CA VAL A 34 4.13 26.15 -26.54
C VAL A 34 3.32 25.69 -27.76
N LEU A 35 3.72 24.59 -28.39
CA LEU A 35 3.10 24.07 -29.62
C LEU A 35 2.20 22.84 -29.38
N ASN A 36 2.17 22.28 -28.18
CA ASN A 36 1.41 21.05 -27.90
C ASN A 36 0.04 21.37 -27.27
N SER A 37 -0.92 20.46 -27.52
CA SER A 37 -2.24 20.58 -26.90
C SER A 37 -2.17 20.55 -25.36
N PRO A 38 -3.14 21.15 -24.64
CA PRO A 38 -3.20 21.06 -23.19
C PRO A 38 -3.10 19.63 -22.65
N ILE A 39 -3.72 18.68 -23.34
CA ILE A 39 -3.72 17.25 -22.98
C ILE A 39 -2.30 16.66 -23.05
N GLU A 40 -1.54 16.97 -24.09
CA GLU A 40 -0.15 16.48 -24.22
C GLU A 40 0.76 17.06 -23.12
N ARG A 41 0.53 18.32 -22.71
CA ARG A 41 1.23 18.90 -21.56
C ARG A 41 0.90 18.19 -20.27
N ASP A 42 -0.37 17.84 -20.06
CA ASP A 42 -0.82 17.14 -18.86
C ASP A 42 -0.26 15.72 -18.82
N LYS A 43 -0.25 14.99 -19.93
CA LYS A 43 0.43 13.69 -20.05
C LYS A 43 1.91 13.77 -19.67
N LYS A 44 2.63 14.74 -20.22
CA LYS A 44 4.04 14.96 -19.89
C LYS A 44 4.23 15.31 -18.41
N ALA A 45 3.34 16.12 -17.83
CA ALA A 45 3.37 16.47 -16.41
C ALA A 45 3.22 15.21 -15.52
N VAL A 46 2.29 14.31 -15.85
CA VAL A 46 2.13 13.03 -15.15
C VAL A 46 3.39 12.18 -15.24
N GLN A 47 4.00 12.09 -16.41
CA GLN A 47 5.25 11.34 -16.59
C GLN A 47 6.40 11.92 -15.75
N LEU A 48 6.52 13.25 -15.68
CA LEU A 48 7.52 13.92 -14.86
C LEU A 48 7.31 13.67 -13.36
N ILE A 49 6.05 13.70 -12.91
CA ILE A 49 5.68 13.35 -11.53
C ILE A 49 6.09 11.91 -11.25
N LYS A 50 5.81 10.98 -12.16
CA LYS A 50 6.17 9.56 -12.05
C LYS A 50 7.69 9.39 -11.89
N VAL A 51 8.49 10.03 -12.76
CA VAL A 51 9.95 9.98 -12.69
C VAL A 51 10.48 10.61 -11.39
N GLY A 52 9.99 11.78 -11.01
CA GLY A 52 10.40 12.46 -9.78
C GLY A 52 10.08 11.66 -8.52
N LEU A 53 8.90 11.05 -8.46
CA LEU A 53 8.51 10.17 -7.37
C LEU A 53 9.41 8.93 -7.30
N MET A 54 9.70 8.33 -8.44
CA MET A 54 10.57 7.15 -8.53
C MET A 54 11.98 7.45 -8.00
N GLN A 55 12.57 8.56 -8.40
CA GLN A 55 13.88 8.99 -7.89
C GLN A 55 13.88 9.23 -6.38
N TYR A 56 12.82 9.86 -5.87
CA TYR A 56 12.63 10.09 -4.44
C TYR A 56 12.52 8.78 -3.67
N LEU A 57 11.72 7.83 -4.14
CA LEU A 57 11.52 6.54 -3.50
C LEU A 57 12.80 5.69 -3.48
N ILE A 58 13.57 5.67 -4.58
CA ILE A 58 14.88 5.02 -4.65
C ILE A 58 15.84 5.62 -3.61
N LYS A 59 15.80 6.93 -3.40
CA LYS A 59 16.62 7.59 -2.38
C LYS A 59 16.20 7.17 -0.97
N ILE A 60 14.91 7.25 -0.65
CA ILE A 60 14.38 6.88 0.68
C ILE A 60 14.67 5.41 0.98
N GLN A 61 14.51 4.52 0.02
CA GLN A 61 14.73 3.09 0.22
C GLN A 61 16.19 2.75 0.60
N LYS A 62 17.15 3.66 0.30
CA LYS A 62 18.55 3.52 0.72
C LYS A 62 18.80 4.03 2.15
N GLU A 63 17.85 4.77 2.72
CA GLU A 63 17.95 5.22 4.10
C GLU A 63 17.62 4.06 5.04
N ALA A 64 18.33 3.99 6.17
CA ALA A 64 18.13 2.91 7.14
C ALA A 64 16.68 2.90 7.65
N ILE A 65 16.03 1.75 7.53
CA ILE A 65 14.70 1.54 8.10
C ILE A 65 14.85 1.32 9.59
N ASN A 66 13.94 1.91 10.37
CA ASN A 66 13.88 1.64 11.80
C ASN A 66 13.40 0.19 12.03
N GLU A 67 14.35 -0.69 12.32
CA GLU A 67 14.11 -2.13 12.58
C GLU A 67 13.22 -2.37 13.81
N ASN A 68 13.11 -1.40 14.71
CA ASN A 68 12.25 -1.45 15.88
C ASN A 68 10.85 -0.87 15.63
N SER A 69 10.51 -0.55 14.38
CA SER A 69 9.17 -0.10 14.06
C SER A 69 8.15 -1.25 14.21
N ILE A 70 6.91 -0.90 14.56
CA ILE A 70 5.82 -1.88 14.62
C ILE A 70 5.63 -2.57 13.28
N ALA A 71 5.81 -1.87 12.16
CA ALA A 71 5.75 -2.44 10.82
C ALA A 71 6.79 -3.54 10.62
N ALA A 72 8.03 -3.30 11.03
CA ALA A 72 9.11 -4.29 10.95
C ALA A 72 8.83 -5.49 11.88
N THR A 73 8.32 -5.25 13.09
CA THR A 73 7.93 -6.31 14.03
C THR A 73 6.82 -7.19 13.46
N VAL A 74 5.76 -6.58 12.92
CA VAL A 74 4.65 -7.33 12.29
C VAL A 74 5.16 -8.12 11.08
N ALA A 75 5.97 -7.53 10.22
CA ALA A 75 6.55 -8.21 9.06
C ALA A 75 7.39 -9.43 9.49
N ARG A 76 8.28 -9.28 10.49
CA ARG A 76 9.07 -10.40 11.03
C ARG A 76 8.21 -11.49 11.64
N THR A 77 7.11 -11.13 12.28
CA THR A 77 6.15 -12.10 12.84
C THR A 77 5.58 -12.98 11.74
N PHE A 78 5.12 -12.39 10.65
CA PHE A 78 4.62 -13.16 9.50
C PHE A 78 5.68 -14.07 8.91
N ILE A 79 6.91 -13.59 8.77
CA ILE A 79 8.02 -14.35 8.25
C ILE A 79 8.31 -15.59 9.11
N LYS A 80 8.29 -15.45 10.44
CA LYS A 80 8.61 -16.54 11.36
C LYS A 80 7.47 -17.55 11.56
N SER A 81 6.23 -17.11 11.56
CA SER A 81 5.07 -17.96 11.88
C SER A 81 4.70 -18.95 10.77
N ASN A 82 5.18 -18.76 9.56
CA ASN A 82 4.61 -19.43 8.40
C ASN A 82 5.65 -20.23 7.59
N VAL A 83 6.59 -20.85 8.25
CA VAL A 83 7.60 -21.71 7.60
C VAL A 83 6.96 -22.88 6.83
N ASN A 84 5.69 -23.24 7.14
CA ASN A 84 4.98 -24.37 6.54
C ASN A 84 3.69 -23.97 5.78
N ASP A 85 3.27 -22.70 5.83
CA ASP A 85 2.03 -22.25 5.21
C ASP A 85 2.30 -21.43 3.94
N GLU A 86 1.42 -21.52 2.97
CA GLU A 86 1.50 -20.72 1.75
C GLU A 86 1.08 -19.27 2.07
N ILE A 87 2.06 -18.36 2.11
CA ILE A 87 1.83 -16.94 2.31
C ILE A 87 1.87 -16.22 0.98
N VAL A 88 0.88 -15.36 0.75
CA VAL A 88 0.89 -14.41 -0.35
C VAL A 88 0.89 -13.00 0.22
N ILE A 89 1.88 -12.19 -0.16
CA ILE A 89 2.02 -10.80 0.29
C ILE A 89 1.71 -9.85 -0.86
N TYR A 90 0.77 -8.93 -0.64
CA TYR A 90 0.44 -7.85 -1.56
C TYR A 90 0.97 -6.52 -1.02
N SER A 91 1.91 -5.91 -1.74
CA SER A 91 2.43 -4.59 -1.41
C SER A 91 1.79 -3.52 -2.28
N PHE A 92 1.15 -2.54 -1.63
CA PHE A 92 0.65 -1.31 -2.27
C PHE A 92 1.69 -0.19 -2.25
N ASN A 93 2.85 -0.43 -1.62
CA ASN A 93 3.98 0.48 -1.63
C ASN A 93 4.84 0.25 -2.88
N TYR A 94 5.43 1.32 -3.37
CA TYR A 94 6.39 1.27 -4.47
C TYR A 94 7.80 0.88 -4.04
N THR A 95 8.05 0.72 -2.73
CA THR A 95 9.35 0.36 -2.15
C THR A 95 9.42 -1.13 -1.88
N SER A 96 10.62 -1.71 -1.95
CA SER A 96 10.80 -3.14 -1.71
C SER A 96 10.43 -3.54 -0.29
N PHE A 97 9.67 -4.61 -0.16
CA PHE A 97 9.34 -5.22 1.12
C PHE A 97 10.61 -5.75 1.83
N GLY A 98 11.57 -6.28 1.08
CA GLY A 98 12.85 -6.74 1.61
C GLY A 98 13.68 -5.65 2.30
N ALA A 99 13.41 -4.37 2.02
CA ALA A 99 14.03 -3.27 2.75
C ALA A 99 13.59 -3.18 4.22
N ILE A 100 12.47 -3.82 4.60
CA ILE A 100 11.97 -3.84 5.98
C ILE A 100 12.77 -4.82 6.86
N ALA A 101 13.46 -5.81 6.26
CA ALA A 101 14.24 -6.81 6.98
C ALA A 101 15.59 -7.08 6.29
N PRO A 102 16.48 -6.07 6.17
CA PRO A 102 17.67 -6.13 5.31
C PRO A 102 18.69 -7.19 5.71
N ASN A 103 18.70 -7.65 6.96
CA ASN A 103 19.70 -8.58 7.50
C ASN A 103 19.19 -10.02 7.66
N SER A 104 17.98 -10.32 7.20
CA SER A 104 17.45 -11.68 7.29
C SER A 104 17.73 -12.46 6.00
N SER A 105 18.19 -13.70 6.12
CA SER A 105 18.24 -14.66 5.00
C SER A 105 16.86 -14.82 4.32
N PHE A 106 15.81 -14.48 5.01
CA PHE A 106 14.43 -14.45 4.55
C PHE A 106 14.12 -13.34 3.53
N ALA A 107 14.88 -12.23 3.52
CA ALA A 107 14.63 -11.15 2.54
C ALA A 107 14.78 -11.64 1.08
N MET A 108 15.61 -12.66 0.84
CA MET A 108 15.77 -13.23 -0.50
C MET A 108 14.64 -14.22 -0.85
N GLU A 109 14.19 -15.04 0.09
CA GLU A 109 13.13 -16.02 -0.14
C GLU A 109 11.76 -15.36 -0.32
N PHE A 110 11.50 -14.25 0.39
CA PHE A 110 10.22 -13.54 0.33
C PHE A 110 10.07 -12.55 -0.82
N ASN A 111 11.14 -12.13 -1.48
CA ASN A 111 11.01 -11.23 -2.64
C ASN A 111 10.16 -11.85 -3.76
N ASP A 112 10.21 -13.17 -3.93
CA ASP A 112 9.42 -13.89 -4.94
C ASP A 112 7.95 -14.08 -4.53
N ALA A 113 7.66 -14.05 -3.22
CA ALA A 113 6.30 -14.16 -2.68
C ALA A 113 5.56 -12.82 -2.63
N VAL A 114 6.24 -11.68 -2.78
CA VAL A 114 5.64 -10.35 -2.74
C VAL A 114 5.14 -9.92 -4.11
N LYS A 115 3.83 -9.72 -4.20
CA LYS A 115 3.17 -9.16 -5.39
C LYS A 115 2.99 -7.65 -5.22
N TYR A 116 3.66 -6.84 -6.04
CA TYR A 116 3.57 -5.37 -6.00
C TYR A 116 2.39 -4.89 -6.85
N VAL A 117 1.33 -4.42 -6.20
CA VAL A 117 0.07 -4.02 -6.86
C VAL A 117 0.26 -2.81 -7.78
N HIS A 118 1.14 -1.90 -7.39
CA HIS A 118 1.42 -0.66 -8.11
C HIS A 118 2.84 -0.62 -8.69
N GLY A 119 3.48 -1.77 -8.82
CA GLY A 119 4.86 -1.88 -9.30
C GLY A 119 5.91 -1.55 -8.23
N LEU A 120 7.17 -1.60 -8.62
CA LEU A 120 8.33 -1.44 -7.74
C LEU A 120 9.27 -0.37 -8.31
N CYS A 121 9.67 0.60 -7.48
CA CYS A 121 10.53 1.71 -7.92
C CYS A 121 11.92 1.24 -8.37
N LEU A 122 12.43 0.11 -7.84
CA LEU A 122 13.72 -0.46 -8.26
C LEU A 122 13.67 -1.04 -9.68
N ASP A 123 12.52 -1.53 -10.12
CA ASP A 123 12.33 -2.08 -11.46
C ASP A 123 12.03 -0.97 -12.49
N GLY A 124 11.98 0.28 -12.04
CA GLY A 124 11.59 1.41 -12.89
C GLY A 124 10.11 1.39 -13.28
N ASN A 125 9.31 0.57 -12.59
CA ASN A 125 7.91 0.32 -12.90
C ASN A 125 7.04 0.73 -11.71
N ILE A 126 6.49 1.95 -11.71
CA ILE A 126 5.48 2.39 -10.76
C ILE A 126 4.21 2.81 -11.51
N ILE A 127 3.06 2.37 -11.02
CA ILE A 127 1.75 2.68 -11.58
C ILE A 127 1.11 3.79 -10.76
N LEU A 128 1.06 4.97 -11.34
CA LEU A 128 0.38 6.14 -10.75
C LEU A 128 -0.95 6.36 -11.43
N GLY A 129 -1.97 6.66 -10.65
CA GLY A 129 -3.26 7.03 -11.23
C GLY A 129 -4.42 6.88 -10.26
N THR A 130 -5.58 7.19 -10.77
CA THR A 130 -6.87 6.94 -10.11
C THR A 130 -7.38 5.54 -10.41
N ARG A 131 -8.43 5.12 -9.71
CA ARG A 131 -9.22 3.95 -10.09
C ARG A 131 -9.94 4.21 -11.42
N ASP A 132 -10.53 3.16 -11.99
CA ASP A 132 -11.38 3.27 -13.16
C ASP A 132 -12.63 4.10 -12.83
N GLU A 133 -12.79 5.19 -13.56
CA GLU A 133 -13.89 6.14 -13.41
C GLU A 133 -14.37 6.62 -14.79
N ASN A 134 -15.62 7.06 -14.86
CA ASN A 134 -16.12 7.69 -16.07
C ASN A 134 -15.60 9.13 -16.14
N ILE A 135 -14.49 9.31 -16.82
CA ILE A 135 -13.83 10.60 -17.06
C ILE A 135 -13.82 10.93 -18.54
N ASP A 136 -13.42 12.16 -18.90
CA ASP A 136 -13.17 12.50 -20.30
C ASP A 136 -12.07 11.56 -20.88
N LYS A 137 -12.41 10.88 -21.97
CA LYS A 137 -11.51 9.93 -22.66
C LYS A 137 -10.13 10.49 -23.02
N ASN A 138 -10.03 11.80 -23.15
CA ASN A 138 -8.75 12.46 -23.37
C ASN A 138 -7.82 12.40 -22.13
N TYR A 139 -8.35 12.06 -20.97
CA TYR A 139 -7.65 11.93 -19.70
C TYR A 139 -7.57 10.49 -19.17
N ASP A 140 -7.93 9.49 -19.99
CA ASP A 140 -7.81 8.07 -19.63
C ASP A 140 -6.42 7.72 -19.09
N PHE A 141 -5.37 8.41 -19.54
CA PHE A 141 -4.00 8.22 -19.10
C PHE A 141 -3.73 8.47 -17.60
N ILE A 142 -4.68 9.09 -16.87
CA ILE A 142 -4.59 9.24 -15.41
C ILE A 142 -5.17 8.04 -14.66
N GLN A 143 -5.84 7.11 -15.31
CA GLN A 143 -6.35 5.88 -14.70
C GLN A 143 -5.27 4.79 -14.72
N LYS A 144 -5.16 4.03 -13.63
CA LYS A 144 -4.15 2.97 -13.49
C LYS A 144 -4.25 1.92 -14.60
N SER A 145 -5.47 1.56 -14.97
CA SER A 145 -5.76 0.54 -16.01
C SER A 145 -5.28 0.93 -17.42
N PHE A 146 -5.06 2.21 -17.68
CA PHE A 146 -4.52 2.71 -18.94
C PHE A 146 -2.99 2.83 -18.97
N ASP A 147 -2.30 2.58 -17.87
CA ASP A 147 -0.84 2.48 -17.87
C ASP A 147 -0.42 1.18 -18.58
N SER A 148 0.45 1.27 -19.57
CA SER A 148 0.87 0.11 -20.38
C SER A 148 1.59 -0.98 -19.57
N GLN A 149 2.07 -0.65 -18.38
CA GLN A 149 2.72 -1.57 -17.45
C GLN A 149 1.74 -2.10 -16.38
N TYR A 150 0.47 -1.68 -16.42
CA TYR A 150 -0.52 -2.12 -15.46
C TYR A 150 -0.84 -3.59 -15.63
N ASN A 151 -0.41 -4.37 -14.67
CA ASN A 151 -0.70 -5.81 -14.59
C ASN A 151 -1.02 -6.18 -13.13
N PRO A 152 -2.23 -5.82 -12.65
CA PRO A 152 -2.57 -6.06 -11.27
C PRO A 152 -2.62 -7.56 -10.98
N PRO A 153 -2.08 -7.99 -9.84
CA PRO A 153 -2.20 -9.38 -9.42
C PRO A 153 -3.66 -9.74 -9.12
N ALA A 154 -4.00 -11.01 -9.28
CA ALA A 154 -5.36 -11.53 -9.06
C ALA A 154 -5.72 -11.65 -7.56
N MET A 155 -5.52 -10.56 -6.80
CA MET A 155 -5.65 -10.51 -5.34
C MET A 155 -7.02 -10.96 -4.82
N VAL A 156 -8.08 -10.70 -5.57
CA VAL A 156 -9.44 -11.07 -5.16
C VAL A 156 -9.61 -12.58 -4.96
N TYR A 157 -8.95 -13.39 -5.79
CA TYR A 157 -9.02 -14.86 -5.67
C TYR A 157 -8.27 -15.32 -4.42
N ASP A 158 -7.08 -14.81 -4.18
CA ASP A 158 -6.29 -15.15 -3.00
C ASP A 158 -7.01 -14.71 -1.71
N LEU A 159 -7.66 -13.54 -1.70
CA LEU A 159 -8.50 -13.09 -0.58
C LEU A 159 -9.71 -14.01 -0.35
N MET A 160 -10.31 -14.55 -1.41
CA MET A 160 -11.46 -15.47 -1.29
C MET A 160 -11.03 -16.84 -0.75
N ASP A 161 -9.82 -17.27 -1.07
CA ASP A 161 -9.28 -18.58 -0.71
C ASP A 161 -8.66 -18.57 0.71
N ALA A 162 -7.95 -17.53 1.09
CA ALA A 162 -7.29 -17.40 2.38
C ALA A 162 -8.28 -17.48 3.55
N ASP A 163 -7.93 -18.19 4.62
CA ASP A 163 -8.69 -18.23 5.88
C ASP A 163 -8.32 -17.04 6.78
N ASP A 164 -7.04 -16.65 6.80
CA ASP A 164 -6.49 -15.57 7.58
C ASP A 164 -6.02 -14.41 6.66
N ILE A 165 -6.55 -13.23 6.91
CA ILE A 165 -6.26 -12.04 6.11
C ILE A 165 -5.77 -10.94 7.04
N THR A 166 -4.57 -10.44 6.76
CA THR A 166 -4.02 -9.29 7.49
C THR A 166 -3.80 -8.12 6.55
N ILE A 167 -4.33 -6.97 6.93
CA ILE A 167 -4.14 -5.69 6.23
C ILE A 167 -3.36 -4.77 7.15
N PHE A 168 -2.16 -4.33 6.72
CA PHE A 168 -1.31 -3.47 7.52
C PHE A 168 -1.04 -2.13 6.83
N GLY A 169 -1.35 -1.04 7.53
CA GLY A 169 -1.03 0.33 7.07
C GLY A 169 -1.73 0.78 5.79
N HIS A 170 -2.72 0.04 5.30
CA HIS A 170 -3.51 0.39 4.12
C HIS A 170 -4.80 1.09 4.52
N SER A 171 -5.10 2.23 3.88
CA SER A 171 -6.28 3.04 4.21
C SER A 171 -7.61 2.45 3.70
N LEU A 172 -7.57 1.43 2.85
CA LEU A 172 -8.71 0.93 2.09
C LEU A 172 -9.44 2.04 1.33
N GLY A 173 -8.69 3.07 0.91
CA GLY A 173 -9.21 4.26 0.25
C GLY A 173 -9.81 3.97 -1.12
N ILE A 174 -10.57 4.93 -1.60
CA ILE A 174 -11.38 4.82 -2.82
C ILE A 174 -10.55 4.42 -4.06
N ASN A 175 -9.30 4.87 -4.17
CA ASN A 175 -8.43 4.59 -5.32
C ASN A 175 -7.98 3.13 -5.43
N ASP A 176 -8.05 2.39 -4.31
CA ASP A 176 -7.66 0.98 -4.23
C ASP A 176 -8.84 0.08 -3.86
N SER A 177 -10.03 0.65 -3.65
CA SER A 177 -11.23 -0.10 -3.28
C SER A 177 -11.59 -1.20 -4.28
N GLN A 178 -11.25 -1.03 -5.55
CA GLN A 178 -11.49 -2.03 -6.61
C GLN A 178 -10.82 -3.39 -6.32
N TYR A 179 -9.72 -3.43 -5.58
CA TYR A 179 -9.04 -4.68 -5.23
C TYR A 179 -9.71 -5.44 -4.08
N PHE A 180 -10.48 -4.73 -3.25
CA PHE A 180 -11.07 -5.27 -2.02
C PHE A 180 -12.59 -5.40 -2.08
N LYS A 181 -13.26 -4.59 -2.91
CA LYS A 181 -14.72 -4.44 -2.88
C LYS A 181 -15.45 -5.76 -3.05
N ALA A 182 -15.09 -6.55 -4.06
CA ALA A 182 -15.74 -7.84 -4.32
C ALA A 182 -15.59 -8.82 -3.14
N PHE A 183 -14.45 -8.80 -2.47
CA PHE A 183 -14.20 -9.59 -1.27
C PHE A 183 -15.09 -9.16 -0.10
N PHE A 184 -15.06 -7.88 0.29
CA PHE A 184 -15.84 -7.39 1.43
C PHE A 184 -17.36 -7.43 1.18
N GLU A 185 -17.81 -7.19 -0.04
CA GLU A 185 -19.20 -7.35 -0.44
C GLU A 185 -19.66 -8.80 -0.23
N ARG A 186 -18.87 -9.77 -0.67
CA ARG A 186 -19.15 -11.20 -0.47
C ARG A 186 -19.12 -11.59 0.99
N GLN A 187 -18.12 -11.15 1.76
CA GLN A 187 -17.95 -11.47 3.17
C GLN A 187 -19.02 -10.85 4.08
N SER A 188 -19.73 -9.83 3.62
CA SER A 188 -20.89 -9.23 4.31
C SER A 188 -22.25 -9.80 3.86
N SER A 189 -22.25 -10.70 2.88
CA SER A 189 -23.48 -11.34 2.37
C SER A 189 -23.90 -12.53 3.24
N SER A 190 -25.20 -12.63 3.52
CA SER A 190 -25.79 -13.78 4.25
C SER A 190 -25.61 -15.13 3.53
N THR A 191 -25.26 -15.11 2.25
CA THR A 191 -24.98 -16.31 1.45
C THR A 191 -23.51 -16.75 1.52
N ASN A 192 -22.67 -16.05 2.31
CA ASN A 192 -21.27 -16.41 2.45
C ASN A 192 -21.12 -17.62 3.40
N PRO A 193 -20.63 -18.77 2.92
CA PRO A 193 -20.54 -19.99 3.73
C PRO A 193 -19.29 -20.06 4.61
N GLN A 194 -18.25 -19.22 4.34
CA GLN A 194 -16.95 -19.31 5.01
C GLN A 194 -16.68 -18.10 5.88
N LYS A 195 -16.51 -18.34 7.17
CA LYS A 195 -16.06 -17.35 8.12
C LYS A 195 -14.55 -17.11 7.97
N LYS A 196 -14.12 -15.87 7.82
CA LYS A 196 -12.71 -15.47 7.70
C LYS A 196 -12.22 -14.77 8.95
N ASN A 197 -10.92 -14.89 9.23
CA ASN A 197 -10.23 -14.09 10.23
C ASN A 197 -9.63 -12.88 9.52
N ILE A 198 -10.11 -11.69 9.84
CA ILE A 198 -9.68 -10.45 9.17
C ILE A 198 -9.10 -9.51 10.22
N THR A 199 -7.81 -9.23 10.13
CA THR A 199 -7.11 -8.31 11.03
C THR A 199 -6.63 -7.10 10.25
N ILE A 200 -7.06 -5.90 10.65
CA ILE A 200 -6.68 -4.65 10.01
C ILE A 200 -5.87 -3.80 11.00
N PHE A 201 -4.60 -3.59 10.72
CA PHE A 201 -3.76 -2.68 11.48
C PHE A 201 -3.84 -1.27 10.90
N THR A 202 -4.22 -0.32 11.74
CA THR A 202 -4.30 1.10 11.39
C THR A 202 -3.52 1.95 12.39
N LYS A 203 -3.26 3.22 12.06
CA LYS A 203 -2.39 4.07 12.87
C LYS A 203 -3.00 4.45 14.20
N ASP A 204 -4.20 5.01 14.19
CA ASP A 204 -4.85 5.68 15.29
C ASP A 204 -6.40 5.61 15.20
N ALA A 205 -7.09 6.17 16.19
CA ALA A 205 -8.55 6.19 16.24
C ALA A 205 -9.21 6.93 15.05
N LYS A 206 -8.54 7.97 14.52
CA LYS A 206 -9.05 8.66 13.33
C LYS A 206 -9.02 7.75 12.11
N SER A 207 -7.90 7.11 11.89
CA SER A 207 -7.71 6.15 10.79
C SER A 207 -8.64 4.94 10.93
N GLU A 208 -8.95 4.48 12.14
CA GLU A 208 -9.95 3.44 12.40
C GLU A 208 -11.33 3.84 11.88
N ILE A 209 -11.75 5.09 12.14
CA ILE A 209 -13.03 5.61 11.65
C ILE A 209 -13.05 5.67 10.11
N GLU A 210 -11.96 6.09 9.49
CA GLU A 210 -11.81 6.13 8.04
C GLU A 210 -11.90 4.72 7.43
N ILE A 211 -11.22 3.74 8.00
CA ILE A 211 -11.32 2.32 7.61
C ILE A 211 -12.76 1.80 7.71
N LYS A 212 -13.45 2.08 8.84
CA LYS A 212 -14.85 1.66 9.01
C LYS A 212 -15.77 2.26 7.94
N ARG A 213 -15.56 3.52 7.55
CA ARG A 213 -16.30 4.15 6.46
C ARG A 213 -16.03 3.48 5.12
N SER A 214 -14.76 3.21 4.80
CA SER A 214 -14.40 2.50 3.58
C SER A 214 -15.01 1.10 3.53
N LEU A 215 -14.97 0.36 4.63
CA LEU A 215 -15.62 -0.95 4.74
C LEU A 215 -17.15 -0.84 4.57
N GLN A 216 -17.78 0.19 5.15
CA GLN A 216 -19.20 0.43 5.02
C GLN A 216 -19.61 0.66 3.55
N GLU A 217 -18.82 1.42 2.81
CA GLU A 217 -19.04 1.64 1.36
C GLU A 217 -18.82 0.35 0.56
N MET A 218 -17.73 -0.39 0.82
CA MET A 218 -17.43 -1.63 0.12
C MET A 218 -18.42 -2.77 0.40
N THR A 219 -19.09 -2.74 1.55
CA THR A 219 -20.10 -3.73 1.93
C THR A 219 -21.53 -3.31 1.55
N ASN A 220 -21.71 -2.26 0.75
CA ASN A 220 -23.03 -1.69 0.45
C ASN A 220 -23.85 -1.44 1.73
N TRP A 221 -23.25 -0.78 2.75
CA TRP A 221 -23.82 -0.44 4.04
C TRP A 221 -24.12 -1.62 4.96
N ASN A 222 -23.57 -2.81 4.69
CA ASN A 222 -23.73 -4.03 5.50
C ASN A 222 -22.54 -4.31 6.45
N LEU A 223 -21.95 -3.28 7.03
CA LEU A 223 -20.80 -3.43 7.95
C LEU A 223 -21.11 -4.31 9.16
N THR A 224 -22.33 -4.24 9.70
CA THR A 224 -22.77 -5.11 10.81
C THR A 224 -22.72 -6.59 10.42
N SER A 225 -23.14 -6.93 9.20
CA SER A 225 -23.07 -8.30 8.69
C SER A 225 -21.62 -8.76 8.52
N LEU A 226 -20.72 -7.85 8.06
CA LEU A 226 -19.30 -8.18 7.97
C LEU A 226 -18.73 -8.61 9.33
N TYR A 227 -19.03 -7.88 10.40
CA TYR A 227 -18.63 -8.27 11.78
C TYR A 227 -19.31 -9.55 12.25
N GLY A 228 -20.58 -9.74 11.94
CA GLY A 228 -21.34 -10.91 12.38
C GLY A 228 -20.94 -12.22 11.70
N LEU A 229 -20.53 -12.15 10.44
CA LEU A 229 -20.19 -13.31 9.62
C LEU A 229 -18.70 -13.67 9.67
N ASN A 230 -17.85 -12.79 10.18
CA ASN A 230 -16.39 -12.98 10.21
C ASN A 230 -15.81 -12.65 11.58
N ASN A 231 -14.56 -13.05 11.81
CA ASN A 231 -13.76 -12.57 12.94
C ASN A 231 -12.99 -11.31 12.47
N LEU A 232 -13.64 -10.16 12.47
CA LEU A 232 -13.04 -8.89 12.06
C LEU A 232 -12.48 -8.14 13.28
N GLN A 233 -11.21 -7.77 13.23
CA GLN A 233 -10.53 -6.94 14.22
C GLN A 233 -9.86 -5.75 13.55
N ILE A 234 -9.99 -4.55 14.14
CA ILE A 234 -9.24 -3.36 13.74
C ILE A 234 -8.37 -2.94 14.91
N ILE A 235 -7.07 -2.90 14.69
CA ILE A 235 -6.03 -2.73 15.70
C ILE A 235 -5.31 -1.43 15.46
N LYS A 236 -5.23 -0.57 16.49
CA LYS A 236 -4.53 0.70 16.45
C LYS A 236 -3.07 0.51 16.86
N THR A 237 -2.15 0.85 15.98
CA THR A 237 -0.72 0.65 16.22
C THR A 237 -0.12 1.65 17.22
N ASP A 238 -0.71 2.84 17.37
CA ASP A 238 -0.33 3.78 18.42
C ASP A 238 -0.58 3.23 19.83
N GLU A 239 -1.64 2.44 20.02
CA GLU A 239 -1.91 1.76 21.29
C GLU A 239 -0.88 0.65 21.55
N CYS A 240 -0.36 -0.01 20.52
CA CYS A 240 0.67 -1.03 20.65
C CYS A 240 2.02 -0.45 21.08
N VAL A 241 2.39 0.76 20.62
CA VAL A 241 3.62 1.45 21.04
C VAL A 241 3.61 1.70 22.53
N ASN A 242 2.46 2.09 23.08
CA ASN A 242 2.29 2.42 24.49
C ASN A 242 1.91 1.21 25.36
N ASN A 243 1.60 0.08 24.74
CA ASN A 243 1.18 -1.13 25.43
C ASN A 243 1.80 -2.39 24.78
N PRO A 244 3.02 -2.75 25.20
CA PRO A 244 3.71 -3.94 24.70
C PRO A 244 2.91 -5.25 24.88
N THR A 245 2.08 -5.32 25.91
CA THR A 245 1.22 -6.50 26.17
C THR A 245 0.18 -6.68 25.08
N LEU A 246 -0.32 -5.58 24.54
CA LEU A 246 -1.29 -5.64 23.43
C LEU A 246 -0.62 -6.13 22.15
N LEU A 247 0.58 -5.63 21.85
CA LEU A 247 1.37 -6.12 20.70
C LEU A 247 1.66 -7.62 20.85
N ARG A 248 2.08 -8.05 22.05
CA ARG A 248 2.32 -9.47 22.37
C ARG A 248 1.07 -10.34 22.15
N LYS A 249 -0.11 -9.85 22.51
CA LYS A 249 -1.37 -10.56 22.25
C LYS A 249 -1.61 -10.79 20.74
N TYR A 250 -1.32 -9.80 19.91
CA TYR A 250 -1.49 -9.94 18.45
C TYR A 250 -0.43 -10.84 17.83
N ILE A 251 0.80 -10.77 18.30
CA ILE A 251 1.87 -11.67 17.86
C ILE A 251 1.55 -13.12 18.21
N LYS A 252 0.99 -13.38 19.39
CA LYS A 252 0.55 -14.74 19.79
C LYS A 252 -0.50 -15.36 18.87
N MET A 253 -1.24 -14.57 18.11
CA MET A 253 -2.17 -15.12 17.10
C MET A 253 -1.45 -15.79 15.92
N TYR A 254 -0.16 -15.47 15.70
CA TYR A 254 0.63 -15.95 14.58
C TYR A 254 1.83 -16.82 15.00
N VAL A 255 2.18 -16.85 16.27
CA VAL A 255 3.37 -17.54 16.78
C VAL A 255 3.01 -18.32 18.04
N ASP A 256 3.05 -19.64 17.97
CA ASP A 256 2.69 -20.52 19.10
C ASP A 256 3.83 -20.64 20.14
N ASN A 257 5.08 -20.40 19.75
CA ASN A 257 6.24 -20.54 20.63
C ASN A 257 6.56 -19.21 21.35
N GLU A 258 6.58 -19.24 22.70
CA GLU A 258 6.89 -18.04 23.51
C GLU A 258 8.32 -17.52 23.33
N GLU A 259 9.31 -18.39 23.08
CA GLU A 259 10.70 -17.99 22.83
C GLU A 259 10.81 -17.16 21.54
N ASP A 260 10.06 -17.52 20.49
CA ASP A 260 10.01 -16.78 19.25
C ASP A 260 9.34 -15.40 19.42
N ILE A 261 8.31 -15.32 20.27
CA ILE A 261 7.64 -14.05 20.59
C ILE A 261 8.63 -13.08 21.26
N ASP A 262 9.39 -13.55 22.24
CA ASP A 262 10.38 -12.74 22.95
C ASP A 262 11.48 -12.26 21.99
N SER A 263 11.93 -13.11 21.07
CA SER A 263 12.89 -12.71 20.03
C SER A 263 12.38 -11.66 19.04
N ILE A 264 11.07 -11.54 18.88
CA ILE A 264 10.43 -10.55 17.98
C ILE A 264 10.26 -9.20 18.69
N ILE A 265 9.98 -9.21 19.99
CA ILE A 265 9.65 -8.02 20.78
C ILE A 265 10.89 -7.32 21.33
N HIS A 266 11.95 -8.07 21.63
CA HIS A 266 13.16 -7.57 22.32
C HIS A 266 14.36 -7.28 21.42
N ILE A 267 14.13 -7.02 20.14
CA ILE A 267 15.21 -6.54 19.25
C ILE A 267 15.32 -5.03 19.27
#